data_4516a6c18a18e92f3c76990a1c6ee439
#
_entry.id   4516a6c18a18e92f3c76990a1c6ee439
#
_cell.length_a   1.000
_cell.length_b   1.000
_cell.length_c   1.000
_cell.angle_alpha   90.00
_cell.angle_beta   90.00
_cell.angle_gamma   90.00
#
_symmetry.space_group_name_H-M   'P 1'
#
loop_
_entity.id
_entity.type
_entity.pdbx_description
1 polymer ?
#
loop_
_entity_poly.entity_id
_entity_poly.type
_entity_poly.pdbx_seq_one_letter_code
_entity_poly.pdbx_strand_id
1 'polypeptide(L)'
;MSKFAKPLLNASLALVLGAGLLCQAFAGEELKTIQEKGVINVGLEGTYPPFSFQDENGKLTGFEVELSELLAKELGVKAKIQPTKWDGILAALESKRLDIVVNQVTISEERKKKYDFSEPYTISGIQALILKKKAEQLNINSAQDLAGKKVGVGLGTNYEQWVKQDVPKADVRTYEDDPSKFADLRNGRIDAILIDRLAALEYAQKAKDTELAGPAFSRLESGVALRKGEPELLAAINKAIDKLKADGTLARLSEKYFGADVTK
;
A
#
# COMPACT_ATOMS: atom_id res chain seq x y z
N MET A 1 -42.98 -60.65 36.92
CA MET A 1 -41.75 -61.09 36.28
C MET A 1 -41.32 -60.00 35.35
N SER A 2 -40.55 -59.05 35.80
CA SER A 2 -39.10 -58.87 35.69
C SER A 2 -38.61 -58.93 34.27
N LYS A 3 -38.14 -57.71 33.71
CA LYS A 3 -36.77 -57.53 33.31
C LYS A 3 -36.52 -56.15 32.62
N PHE A 4 -35.81 -55.34 33.33
CA PHE A 4 -34.60 -54.57 32.92
C PHE A 4 -34.56 -53.88 31.58
N ALA A 5 -34.74 -52.55 31.63
CA ALA A 5 -34.14 -51.61 30.70
C ALA A 5 -32.77 -51.14 31.23
N LYS A 6 -31.72 -51.23 30.41
CA LYS A 6 -30.42 -50.58 30.64
C LYS A 6 -30.29 -49.30 29.87
N PRO A 7 -29.62 -48.26 30.40
CA PRO A 7 -29.51 -46.96 29.73
C PRO A 7 -28.32 -46.96 28.76
N LEU A 8 -28.54 -46.40 27.58
CA LEU A 8 -27.48 -45.92 26.68
C LEU A 8 -27.44 -44.42 26.81
N LEU A 9 -26.54 -43.92 27.64
CA LEU A 9 -26.19 -42.53 27.73
C LEU A 9 -24.67 -42.44 27.71
N ASN A 10 -24.12 -41.46 27.01
CA ASN A 10 -22.73 -41.01 26.97
C ASN A 10 -21.80 -41.58 25.89
N ALA A 11 -21.92 -41.05 24.69
CA ALA A 11 -20.79 -41.02 23.74
C ALA A 11 -20.91 -39.85 22.71
N SER A 12 -21.30 -38.65 23.11
CA SER A 12 -21.41 -37.52 22.14
C SER A 12 -20.83 -36.18 22.61
N LEU A 13 -19.95 -36.17 23.63
CA LEU A 13 -19.42 -34.90 24.16
C LEU A 13 -17.89 -34.74 24.03
N ALA A 14 -17.21 -35.54 23.24
CA ALA A 14 -15.75 -35.51 23.12
C ALA A 14 -15.22 -34.95 21.78
N LEU A 15 -16.09 -34.57 20.83
CA LEU A 15 -15.64 -34.19 19.47
C LEU A 15 -15.66 -32.67 19.16
N VAL A 16 -16.08 -31.82 20.10
CA VAL A 16 -16.17 -30.36 19.86
C VAL A 16 -14.96 -29.58 20.39
N LEU A 17 -14.15 -30.17 21.26
CA LEU A 17 -12.97 -29.52 21.85
C LEU A 17 -11.69 -29.65 21.01
N GLY A 18 -11.67 -30.47 19.96
CA GLY A 18 -10.49 -30.69 19.12
C GLY A 18 -10.31 -29.70 17.97
N ALA A 19 -11.39 -29.02 17.51
CA ALA A 19 -11.33 -28.13 16.35
C ALA A 19 -10.85 -26.71 16.70
N GLY A 20 -10.95 -26.32 17.97
CA GLY A 20 -10.51 -24.98 18.42
C GLY A 20 -9.01 -24.83 18.63
N LEU A 21 -8.31 -25.94 18.87
CA LEU A 21 -6.86 -25.95 19.13
C LEU A 21 -6.01 -26.00 17.85
N LEU A 22 -6.58 -26.45 16.72
CA LEU A 22 -5.87 -26.52 15.44
C LEU A 22 -5.75 -25.17 14.72
N CYS A 23 -6.63 -24.19 15.00
CA CYS A 23 -6.50 -22.85 14.43
C CYS A 23 -5.47 -21.97 15.14
N GLN A 24 -5.09 -22.25 16.37
CA GLN A 24 -4.06 -21.46 17.09
C GLN A 24 -2.63 -21.90 16.79
N ALA A 25 -2.41 -23.08 16.21
CA ALA A 25 -1.08 -23.60 15.92
C ALA A 25 -0.43 -23.01 14.64
N PHE A 26 -1.20 -22.28 13.81
CA PHE A 26 -0.69 -21.67 12.57
C PHE A 26 -0.46 -20.15 12.69
N ALA A 27 -0.87 -19.51 13.77
CA ALA A 27 -0.55 -18.12 14.03
C ALA A 27 0.93 -18.03 14.44
N GLY A 28 1.74 -17.28 13.67
CA GLY A 28 3.16 -17.06 13.98
C GLY A 28 4.17 -17.91 13.22
N GLU A 29 3.75 -18.83 12.37
CA GLU A 29 4.70 -19.62 11.55
C GLU A 29 5.37 -18.82 10.44
N GLU A 30 4.75 -17.71 9.99
CA GLU A 30 5.27 -16.94 8.87
C GLU A 30 6.63 -16.29 9.18
N LEU A 31 6.74 -15.58 10.31
CA LEU A 31 8.00 -14.95 10.72
C LEU A 31 9.12 -15.99 10.86
N LYS A 32 8.84 -17.12 11.52
CA LYS A 32 9.79 -18.21 11.67
C LYS A 32 10.22 -18.79 10.31
N THR A 33 9.27 -19.01 9.42
CA THR A 33 9.53 -19.49 8.05
C THR A 33 10.40 -18.52 7.27
N ILE A 34 10.14 -17.22 7.37
CA ILE A 34 10.96 -16.16 6.75
C ILE A 34 12.38 -16.19 7.31
N GLN A 35 12.53 -16.29 8.63
CA GLN A 35 13.84 -16.33 9.30
C GLN A 35 14.62 -17.60 8.97
N GLU A 36 13.98 -18.77 8.92
CA GLU A 36 14.62 -20.03 8.53
C GLU A 36 15.09 -20.02 7.07
N LYS A 37 14.31 -19.40 6.16
CA LYS A 37 14.70 -19.20 4.76
C LYS A 37 15.75 -18.10 4.57
N GLY A 38 15.91 -17.20 5.55
CA GLY A 38 16.80 -16.05 5.48
C GLY A 38 16.38 -15.00 4.45
N VAL A 39 15.12 -15.03 3.98
CA VAL A 39 14.60 -14.16 2.92
C VAL A 39 13.14 -13.80 3.19
N ILE A 40 12.80 -12.50 3.00
CA ILE A 40 11.43 -11.99 2.96
C ILE A 40 11.09 -11.52 1.54
N ASN A 41 9.96 -11.99 0.98
CA ASN A 41 9.49 -11.60 -0.34
C ASN A 41 8.65 -10.33 -0.23
N VAL A 42 9.12 -9.25 -0.83
CA VAL A 42 8.49 -7.92 -0.75
C VAL A 42 7.91 -7.53 -2.10
N GLY A 43 6.62 -7.20 -2.13
CA GLY A 43 5.94 -6.66 -3.31
C GLY A 43 5.98 -5.13 -3.35
N LEU A 44 6.34 -4.59 -4.51
CA LEU A 44 6.21 -3.19 -4.89
C LEU A 44 6.14 -3.06 -6.41
N GLU A 45 5.73 -1.90 -6.96
CA GLU A 45 5.51 -1.79 -8.42
C GLU A 45 6.79 -1.63 -9.23
N GLY A 46 7.75 -0.84 -8.75
CA GLY A 46 8.97 -0.52 -9.48
C GLY A 46 8.79 0.49 -10.63
N THR A 47 7.59 1.07 -10.78
CA THR A 47 7.23 2.09 -11.76
C THR A 47 6.56 3.31 -11.14
N TYR A 48 6.74 3.49 -9.82
CA TYR A 48 6.08 4.49 -8.99
C TYR A 48 7.10 5.41 -8.27
N PRO A 49 7.75 6.36 -8.98
CA PRO A 49 8.68 7.30 -8.35
C PRO A 49 7.95 8.29 -7.42
N PRO A 50 8.59 8.73 -6.31
CA PRO A 50 9.93 8.38 -5.86
C PRO A 50 9.97 7.15 -4.92
N PHE A 51 8.88 6.40 -4.81
CA PHE A 51 8.74 5.26 -3.90
C PHE A 51 9.49 4.03 -4.38
N SER A 52 9.24 3.60 -5.63
CA SER A 52 9.92 2.47 -6.27
C SER A 52 10.00 2.70 -7.79
N PHE A 53 11.20 2.76 -8.34
CA PHE A 53 11.44 3.02 -9.75
C PHE A 53 12.82 2.52 -10.20
N GLN A 54 13.04 2.47 -11.50
CA GLN A 54 14.37 2.19 -12.05
C GLN A 54 15.14 3.50 -12.26
N ASP A 55 16.38 3.53 -11.79
CA ASP A 55 17.30 4.64 -12.06
C ASP A 55 17.78 4.63 -13.52
N GLU A 56 18.65 5.59 -13.87
CA GLU A 56 19.22 5.72 -15.23
C GLU A 56 19.99 4.49 -15.70
N ASN A 57 20.47 3.65 -14.77
CA ASN A 57 21.21 2.42 -15.04
C ASN A 57 20.28 1.17 -15.06
N GLY A 58 18.97 1.37 -14.89
CA GLY A 58 17.99 0.29 -14.79
C GLY A 58 17.97 -0.42 -13.44
N LYS A 59 18.66 0.12 -12.43
CA LYS A 59 18.64 -0.44 -11.06
C LYS A 59 17.37 0.00 -10.35
N LEU A 60 16.66 -0.96 -9.76
CA LEU A 60 15.51 -0.68 -8.90
C LEU A 60 15.97 0.08 -7.65
N THR A 61 15.34 1.22 -7.39
CA THR A 61 15.64 2.14 -6.30
C THR A 61 14.36 2.85 -5.85
N GLY A 62 14.45 3.66 -4.79
CA GLY A 62 13.35 4.45 -4.26
C GLY A 62 13.18 4.29 -2.75
N PHE A 63 12.35 5.14 -2.18
CA PHE A 63 12.10 5.16 -0.74
C PHE A 63 11.70 3.79 -0.19
N GLU A 64 10.76 3.11 -0.85
CA GLU A 64 10.21 1.83 -0.39
C GLU A 64 11.13 0.65 -0.68
N VAL A 65 11.99 0.76 -1.68
CA VAL A 65 13.06 -0.23 -1.93
C VAL A 65 14.03 -0.23 -0.75
N GLU A 66 14.55 0.94 -0.38
CA GLU A 66 15.48 1.07 0.75
C GLU A 66 14.81 0.77 2.10
N LEU A 67 13.54 1.19 2.29
CA LEU A 67 12.76 0.82 3.48
C LEU A 67 12.62 -0.70 3.60
N SER A 68 12.32 -1.39 2.51
CA SER A 68 12.19 -2.86 2.48
C SER A 68 13.49 -3.55 2.88
N GLU A 69 14.64 -3.04 2.40
CA GLU A 69 15.96 -3.55 2.78
C GLU A 69 16.27 -3.31 4.27
N LEU A 70 15.90 -2.15 4.79
CA LEU A 70 16.06 -1.82 6.22
C LEU A 70 15.18 -2.70 7.11
N LEU A 71 13.90 -2.91 6.73
CA LEU A 71 13.00 -3.81 7.46
C LEU A 71 13.54 -5.24 7.47
N ALA A 72 13.94 -5.76 6.31
CA ALA A 72 14.52 -7.10 6.23
C ALA A 72 15.78 -7.26 7.10
N LYS A 73 16.65 -6.24 7.12
CA LYS A 73 17.84 -6.22 7.98
C LYS A 73 17.47 -6.29 9.46
N GLU A 74 16.44 -5.55 9.90
CA GLU A 74 15.98 -5.60 11.29
C GLU A 74 15.35 -6.95 11.66
N LEU A 75 14.74 -7.66 10.69
CA LEU A 75 14.25 -9.02 10.87
C LEU A 75 15.37 -10.09 10.81
N GLY A 76 16.61 -9.70 10.49
CA GLY A 76 17.75 -10.62 10.35
C GLY A 76 17.76 -11.43 9.04
N VAL A 77 17.09 -10.95 8.00
CA VAL A 77 16.95 -11.63 6.69
C VAL A 77 17.31 -10.69 5.54
N LYS A 78 17.25 -11.19 4.30
CA LYS A 78 17.44 -10.40 3.07
C LYS A 78 16.08 -10.08 2.44
N ALA A 79 15.90 -8.84 1.96
CA ALA A 79 14.76 -8.50 1.12
C ALA A 79 14.92 -9.12 -0.28
N LYS A 80 13.91 -9.85 -0.74
CA LYS A 80 13.75 -10.26 -2.14
C LYS A 80 12.61 -9.46 -2.73
N ILE A 81 12.95 -8.35 -3.38
CA ILE A 81 11.96 -7.46 -3.97
C ILE A 81 11.44 -8.07 -5.26
N GLN A 82 10.12 -8.10 -5.40
CA GLN A 82 9.41 -8.64 -6.55
C GLN A 82 8.52 -7.56 -7.17
N PRO A 83 8.98 -6.87 -8.23
CA PRO A 83 8.15 -5.91 -8.95
C PRO A 83 6.86 -6.58 -9.43
N THR A 84 5.73 -6.01 -9.04
CA THR A 84 4.40 -6.58 -9.31
C THR A 84 3.43 -5.42 -9.56
N LYS A 85 2.68 -5.47 -10.66
CA LYS A 85 1.67 -4.44 -10.96
C LYS A 85 0.65 -4.30 -9.81
N TRP A 86 0.18 -3.07 -9.59
CA TRP A 86 -0.75 -2.75 -8.51
C TRP A 86 -2.01 -3.63 -8.52
N ASP A 87 -2.61 -3.85 -9.66
CA ASP A 87 -3.83 -4.65 -9.83
C ASP A 87 -3.69 -6.12 -9.38
N GLY A 88 -2.46 -6.64 -9.37
CA GLY A 88 -2.13 -8.00 -8.96
C GLY A 88 -1.40 -8.15 -7.63
N ILE A 89 -0.91 -7.07 -7.02
CA ILE A 89 0.02 -7.14 -5.88
C ILE A 89 -0.63 -7.69 -4.61
N LEU A 90 -1.86 -7.27 -4.31
CA LEU A 90 -2.59 -7.76 -3.14
C LEU A 90 -3.03 -9.23 -3.32
N ALA A 91 -3.39 -9.65 -4.54
CA ALA A 91 -3.64 -11.05 -4.84
C ALA A 91 -2.37 -11.91 -4.73
N ALA A 92 -1.20 -11.35 -5.04
CA ALA A 92 0.08 -12.02 -4.83
C ALA A 92 0.40 -12.20 -3.34
N LEU A 93 0.03 -11.22 -2.49
CA LEU A 93 0.12 -11.33 -1.04
C LEU A 93 -0.83 -12.43 -0.50
N GLU A 94 -2.09 -12.44 -0.93
CA GLU A 94 -3.10 -13.45 -0.53
C GLU A 94 -2.66 -14.88 -0.90
N SER A 95 -2.07 -15.06 -2.08
CA SER A 95 -1.59 -16.35 -2.58
C SER A 95 -0.22 -16.78 -2.05
N LYS A 96 0.34 -16.07 -1.06
CA LYS A 96 1.65 -16.34 -0.43
C LYS A 96 2.84 -16.29 -1.41
N ARG A 97 2.68 -15.64 -2.55
CA ARG A 97 3.82 -15.31 -3.45
C ARG A 97 4.66 -14.16 -2.88
N LEU A 98 4.04 -13.30 -2.12
CA LEU A 98 4.65 -12.23 -1.35
C LEU A 98 4.40 -12.46 0.13
N ASP A 99 5.34 -12.07 0.97
CA ASP A 99 5.20 -12.11 2.42
C ASP A 99 4.63 -10.78 2.94
N ILE A 100 5.08 -9.67 2.36
CA ILE A 100 4.61 -8.30 2.66
C ILE A 100 4.49 -7.48 1.37
N VAL A 101 3.70 -6.40 1.44
CA VAL A 101 3.63 -5.38 0.39
C VAL A 101 4.01 -4.02 0.98
N VAL A 102 5.02 -3.38 0.35
CA VAL A 102 5.51 -2.03 0.67
C VAL A 102 5.36 -1.19 -0.59
N ASN A 103 4.18 -0.58 -0.79
CA ASN A 103 3.81 0.10 -2.04
C ASN A 103 2.76 1.18 -1.83
N GLN A 104 2.99 2.12 -0.92
CA GLN A 104 2.04 3.18 -0.53
C GLN A 104 0.63 2.63 -0.28
N VAL A 105 0.55 1.44 0.34
CA VAL A 105 -0.75 0.83 0.60
C VAL A 105 -1.46 1.61 1.69
N THR A 106 -2.39 2.46 1.28
CA THR A 106 -3.19 3.28 2.21
C THR A 106 -3.91 2.40 3.22
N ILE A 107 -3.74 2.71 4.49
CA ILE A 107 -4.46 2.10 5.60
C ILE A 107 -5.91 2.60 5.54
N SER A 108 -6.85 1.72 5.22
CA SER A 108 -8.28 2.04 5.18
C SER A 108 -9.11 0.98 5.88
N GLU A 109 -10.28 1.37 6.41
CA GLU A 109 -11.18 0.43 7.09
C GLU A 109 -11.64 -0.72 6.17
N GLU A 110 -11.76 -0.47 4.87
CA GLU A 110 -12.09 -1.50 3.91
C GLU A 110 -10.96 -2.52 3.77
N ARG A 111 -9.72 -2.04 3.61
CA ARG A 111 -8.53 -2.90 3.49
C ARG A 111 -8.22 -3.64 4.77
N LYS A 112 -8.42 -3.03 5.94
CA LYS A 112 -8.29 -3.68 7.25
C LYS A 112 -9.21 -4.90 7.44
N LYS A 113 -10.29 -5.02 6.68
CA LYS A 113 -11.15 -6.21 6.69
C LYS A 113 -10.43 -7.46 6.16
N LYS A 114 -9.48 -7.27 5.21
CA LYS A 114 -8.78 -8.35 4.51
C LYS A 114 -7.31 -8.48 4.88
N TYR A 115 -6.67 -7.39 5.29
CA TYR A 115 -5.23 -7.31 5.55
C TYR A 115 -4.97 -6.75 6.94
N ASP A 116 -3.82 -7.08 7.49
CA ASP A 116 -3.24 -6.37 8.62
C ASP A 116 -2.23 -5.34 8.10
N PHE A 117 -2.05 -4.26 8.84
CA PHE A 117 -1.16 -3.16 8.48
C PHE A 117 -0.21 -2.85 9.62
N SER A 118 1.03 -2.54 9.27
CA SER A 118 1.95 -1.94 10.22
C SER A 118 1.48 -0.54 10.65
N GLU A 119 2.16 0.00 11.67
CA GLU A 119 2.16 1.44 11.91
C GLU A 119 2.56 2.17 10.62
N PRO A 120 2.00 3.39 10.38
CA PRO A 120 2.29 4.13 9.17
C PRO A 120 3.78 4.48 9.07
N TYR A 121 4.34 4.30 7.87
CA TYR A 121 5.69 4.72 7.54
C TYR A 121 5.75 6.02 6.72
N THR A 122 4.64 6.43 6.09
CA THR A 122 4.47 7.73 5.43
C THR A 122 3.09 8.32 5.69
N ILE A 123 3.05 9.66 5.74
CA ILE A 123 1.83 10.47 5.79
C ILE A 123 1.84 11.37 4.56
N SER A 124 0.76 11.31 3.79
CA SER A 124 0.61 12.01 2.53
C SER A 124 -0.84 12.47 2.32
N GLY A 125 -1.27 12.63 1.09
CA GLY A 125 -2.63 13.02 0.73
C GLY A 125 -2.96 12.75 -0.73
N ILE A 126 -4.23 12.87 -1.10
CA ILE A 126 -4.68 12.82 -2.49
C ILE A 126 -4.41 14.19 -3.12
N GLN A 127 -3.76 14.21 -4.27
CA GLN A 127 -3.41 15.46 -4.96
C GLN A 127 -3.82 15.40 -6.43
N ALA A 128 -4.37 16.52 -6.93
CA ALA A 128 -4.55 16.70 -8.36
C ALA A 128 -3.25 17.23 -8.99
N LEU A 129 -2.86 16.62 -10.10
CA LEU A 129 -1.78 17.08 -10.97
C LEU A 129 -2.36 17.42 -12.34
N ILE A 130 -2.00 18.60 -12.88
CA ILE A 130 -2.51 19.12 -14.14
C ILE A 130 -1.38 19.65 -15.02
N LEU A 131 -1.68 19.92 -16.29
CA LEU A 131 -0.79 20.71 -17.13
C LEU A 131 -0.89 22.20 -16.76
N LYS A 132 0.26 22.87 -16.55
CA LYS A 132 0.33 24.31 -16.24
C LYS A 132 -0.44 25.17 -17.22
N LYS A 133 -0.34 24.88 -18.52
CA LYS A 133 -1.07 25.63 -19.57
C LYS A 133 -2.58 25.58 -19.46
N LYS A 134 -3.13 24.63 -18.66
CA LYS A 134 -4.57 24.48 -18.43
C LYS A 134 -5.02 25.00 -17.06
N ALA A 135 -4.11 25.49 -16.21
CA ALA A 135 -4.40 25.84 -14.83
C ALA A 135 -5.55 26.85 -14.70
N GLU A 136 -5.47 27.96 -15.43
CA GLU A 136 -6.52 28.99 -15.40
C GLU A 136 -7.88 28.47 -15.91
N GLN A 137 -7.88 27.67 -16.99
CA GLN A 137 -9.10 27.08 -17.54
C GLN A 137 -9.74 26.08 -16.59
N LEU A 138 -8.93 25.24 -15.91
CA LEU A 138 -9.42 24.20 -15.02
C LEU A 138 -9.85 24.76 -13.68
N ASN A 139 -9.13 25.76 -13.16
CA ASN A 139 -9.39 26.48 -11.91
C ASN A 139 -9.73 25.54 -10.73
N ILE A 140 -8.87 24.54 -10.49
CA ILE A 140 -9.09 23.53 -9.44
C ILE A 140 -8.56 24.08 -8.13
N ASN A 141 -9.44 24.45 -7.22
CA ASN A 141 -9.14 24.95 -5.87
C ASN A 141 -9.68 24.00 -4.78
N SER A 142 -10.58 23.11 -5.15
CA SER A 142 -11.19 22.11 -4.27
C SER A 142 -11.44 20.80 -5.03
N ALA A 143 -11.79 19.76 -4.30
CA ALA A 143 -12.18 18.47 -4.88
C ALA A 143 -13.38 18.59 -5.84
N GLN A 144 -14.36 19.44 -5.48
CA GLN A 144 -15.60 19.64 -6.23
C GLN A 144 -15.37 20.24 -7.62
N ASP A 145 -14.26 20.96 -7.81
CA ASP A 145 -13.89 21.54 -9.09
C ASP A 145 -13.47 20.48 -10.13
N LEU A 146 -13.28 19.23 -9.71
CA LEU A 146 -13.08 18.09 -10.60
C LEU A 146 -14.38 17.59 -11.25
N ALA A 147 -15.56 18.08 -10.84
CA ALA A 147 -16.83 17.73 -11.43
C ALA A 147 -16.86 18.09 -12.93
N GLY A 148 -17.26 17.14 -13.77
CA GLY A 148 -17.29 17.29 -15.23
C GLY A 148 -15.94 17.26 -15.93
N LYS A 149 -14.83 17.13 -15.19
CA LYS A 149 -13.48 17.00 -15.75
C LYS A 149 -13.11 15.53 -15.95
N LYS A 150 -12.25 15.25 -16.92
CA LYS A 150 -11.67 13.92 -17.16
C LYS A 150 -10.52 13.70 -16.19
N VAL A 151 -10.75 12.80 -15.23
CA VAL A 151 -9.80 12.56 -14.12
C VAL A 151 -9.20 11.17 -14.26
N GLY A 152 -7.87 11.10 -14.44
CA GLY A 152 -7.11 9.86 -14.49
C GLY A 152 -6.73 9.36 -13.11
N VAL A 153 -6.96 8.08 -12.85
CA VAL A 153 -6.60 7.39 -11.60
C VAL A 153 -6.04 6.00 -11.90
N GLY A 154 -5.25 5.45 -10.99
CA GLY A 154 -4.86 4.05 -11.07
C GLY A 154 -6.05 3.12 -10.81
N LEU A 155 -6.18 2.06 -11.60
CA LEU A 155 -7.22 1.05 -11.46
C LEU A 155 -7.13 0.34 -10.09
N GLY A 156 -8.25 0.23 -9.37
CA GLY A 156 -8.32 -0.43 -8.06
C GLY A 156 -7.64 0.33 -6.91
N THR A 157 -7.26 1.60 -7.13
CA THR A 157 -6.67 2.43 -6.09
C THR A 157 -7.72 3.08 -5.19
N ASN A 158 -7.28 3.52 -4.00
CA ASN A 158 -8.10 4.38 -3.14
C ASN A 158 -8.43 5.74 -3.79
N TYR A 159 -7.61 6.23 -4.74
CA TYR A 159 -7.89 7.45 -5.50
C TYR A 159 -9.11 7.28 -6.39
N GLU A 160 -9.24 6.11 -7.05
CA GLU A 160 -10.42 5.76 -7.85
C GLU A 160 -11.67 5.71 -6.97
N GLN A 161 -11.60 5.01 -5.83
CA GLN A 161 -12.73 4.93 -4.90
C GLN A 161 -13.13 6.31 -4.40
N TRP A 162 -12.14 7.10 -3.94
CA TRP A 162 -12.37 8.43 -3.40
C TRP A 162 -13.04 9.35 -4.42
N VAL A 163 -12.52 9.45 -5.65
CA VAL A 163 -13.09 10.36 -6.66
C VAL A 163 -14.52 9.97 -7.06
N LYS A 164 -14.81 8.66 -7.12
CA LYS A 164 -16.16 8.17 -7.42
C LYS A 164 -17.16 8.47 -6.30
N GLN A 165 -16.71 8.48 -5.04
CA GLN A 165 -17.55 8.77 -3.87
C GLN A 165 -17.71 10.26 -3.63
N ASP A 166 -16.61 11.01 -3.62
CA ASP A 166 -16.58 12.41 -3.21
C ASP A 166 -16.85 13.38 -4.37
N VAL A 167 -16.58 12.97 -5.61
CA VAL A 167 -16.84 13.76 -6.82
C VAL A 167 -17.56 12.93 -7.89
N PRO A 168 -18.80 12.49 -7.65
CA PRO A 168 -19.52 11.54 -8.52
C PRO A 168 -19.79 12.08 -9.94
N LYS A 169 -19.63 13.38 -10.17
CA LYS A 169 -19.77 14.01 -11.50
C LYS A 169 -18.46 14.08 -12.28
N ALA A 170 -17.34 13.60 -11.77
CA ALA A 170 -16.09 13.50 -12.51
C ALA A 170 -16.17 12.41 -13.59
N ASP A 171 -15.60 12.64 -14.78
CA ASP A 171 -15.40 11.61 -15.81
C ASP A 171 -14.13 10.82 -15.49
N VAL A 172 -14.27 9.74 -14.73
CA VAL A 172 -13.14 8.96 -14.21
C VAL A 172 -12.59 8.03 -15.28
N ARG A 173 -11.27 8.12 -15.53
CA ARG A 173 -10.51 7.26 -16.44
C ARG A 173 -9.51 6.44 -15.62
N THR A 174 -9.56 5.12 -15.74
CA THR A 174 -8.68 4.20 -15.00
C THR A 174 -7.52 3.73 -15.84
N TYR A 175 -6.35 3.59 -15.23
CA TYR A 175 -5.09 3.17 -15.87
C TYR A 175 -4.43 2.06 -15.05
N GLU A 176 -3.82 1.10 -15.75
CA GLU A 176 -3.09 -0.01 -15.13
C GLU A 176 -1.69 0.41 -14.63
N ASP A 177 -1.13 1.50 -15.17
CA ASP A 177 0.18 2.02 -14.82
C ASP A 177 0.25 3.56 -14.91
N ASP A 178 1.19 4.13 -14.22
CA ASP A 178 1.42 5.57 -14.17
C ASP A 178 1.93 6.12 -15.50
N PRO A 179 2.89 5.51 -16.23
CA PRO A 179 3.35 6.02 -17.50
C PRO A 179 2.23 6.30 -18.51
N SER A 180 1.27 5.39 -18.65
CA SER A 180 0.12 5.56 -19.55
C SER A 180 -0.78 6.72 -19.12
N LYS A 181 -1.04 6.83 -17.82
CA LYS A 181 -1.83 7.90 -17.22
C LYS A 181 -1.19 9.28 -17.47
N PHE A 182 0.12 9.40 -17.27
CA PHE A 182 0.85 10.63 -17.53
C PHE A 182 0.94 10.98 -19.03
N ALA A 183 1.08 9.98 -19.89
CA ALA A 183 1.05 10.21 -21.33
C ALA A 183 -0.30 10.81 -21.77
N ASP A 184 -1.41 10.33 -21.23
CA ASP A 184 -2.74 10.85 -21.55
C ASP A 184 -2.99 12.26 -20.98
N LEU A 185 -2.42 12.60 -19.82
CA LEU A 185 -2.42 13.97 -19.31
C LEU A 185 -1.68 14.90 -20.28
N ARG A 186 -0.46 14.58 -20.70
CA ARG A 186 0.34 15.38 -21.62
C ARG A 186 -0.31 15.54 -22.98
N ASN A 187 -0.97 14.51 -23.49
CA ASN A 187 -1.71 14.54 -24.73
C ASN A 187 -3.08 15.24 -24.63
N GLY A 188 -3.46 15.69 -23.43
CA GLY A 188 -4.72 16.39 -23.19
C GLY A 188 -5.97 15.50 -23.29
N ARG A 189 -5.82 14.16 -23.22
CA ARG A 189 -6.92 13.22 -23.21
C ARG A 189 -7.65 13.18 -21.88
N ILE A 190 -6.93 13.52 -20.78
CA ILE A 190 -7.47 13.78 -19.46
C ILE A 190 -7.08 15.20 -19.00
N ASP A 191 -7.83 15.75 -18.06
CA ASP A 191 -7.64 17.10 -17.54
C ASP A 191 -6.76 17.13 -16.30
N ALA A 192 -6.91 16.12 -15.43
CA ALA A 192 -6.15 15.98 -14.19
C ALA A 192 -5.83 14.51 -13.90
N ILE A 193 -4.77 14.30 -13.14
CA ILE A 193 -4.46 13.01 -12.48
C ILE A 193 -4.69 13.17 -11.00
N LEU A 194 -5.35 12.20 -10.35
CA LEU A 194 -5.31 12.06 -8.90
C LEU A 194 -4.32 10.96 -8.52
N ILE A 195 -3.39 11.33 -7.64
CA ILE A 195 -2.29 10.48 -7.21
C ILE A 195 -1.84 10.88 -5.80
N ASP A 196 -0.94 10.13 -5.21
CA ASP A 196 -0.26 10.52 -3.98
C ASP A 196 0.45 11.86 -4.14
N ARG A 197 0.34 12.73 -3.11
CA ARG A 197 0.92 14.07 -3.13
C ARG A 197 2.46 14.04 -3.31
N LEU A 198 3.14 13.09 -2.70
CA LEU A 198 4.60 12.98 -2.81
C LEU A 198 5.01 12.59 -4.24
N ALA A 199 4.26 11.67 -4.87
CA ALA A 199 4.44 11.36 -6.29
C ALA A 199 4.13 12.55 -7.17
N ALA A 200 3.03 13.28 -6.91
CA ALA A 200 2.65 14.48 -7.67
C ALA A 200 3.75 15.56 -7.61
N LEU A 201 4.36 15.77 -6.43
CA LEU A 201 5.48 16.70 -6.25
C LEU A 201 6.69 16.28 -7.09
N GLU A 202 7.07 15.01 -7.04
CA GLU A 202 8.17 14.45 -7.82
C GLU A 202 7.93 14.64 -9.34
N TYR A 203 6.72 14.33 -9.81
CA TYR A 203 6.36 14.53 -11.20
C TYR A 203 6.39 16.00 -11.61
N ALA A 204 5.87 16.91 -10.80
CA ALA A 204 5.87 18.34 -11.07
C ALA A 204 7.28 18.94 -11.12
N GLN A 205 8.22 18.38 -10.35
CA GLN A 205 9.63 18.79 -10.39
C GLN A 205 10.33 18.32 -11.66
N LYS A 206 10.10 17.07 -12.07
CA LYS A 206 10.71 16.48 -13.28
C LYS A 206 10.06 16.97 -14.57
N ALA A 207 8.75 16.99 -14.60
CA ALA A 207 7.97 17.44 -15.76
C ALA A 207 7.53 18.89 -15.56
N LYS A 208 8.40 19.83 -15.97
CA LYS A 208 8.23 21.28 -15.76
C LYS A 208 6.96 21.87 -16.37
N ASP A 209 6.25 21.11 -17.20
CA ASP A 209 4.97 21.45 -17.82
C ASP A 209 3.75 21.07 -16.97
N THR A 210 3.97 20.43 -15.82
CA THR A 210 2.91 20.04 -14.88
C THR A 210 3.00 20.81 -13.57
N GLU A 211 1.90 20.88 -12.83
CA GLU A 211 1.82 21.47 -11.49
C GLU A 211 0.72 20.80 -10.65
N LEU A 212 0.83 20.97 -9.34
CA LEU A 212 -0.20 20.58 -8.41
C LEU A 212 -1.36 21.58 -8.48
N ALA A 213 -2.60 21.08 -8.51
CA ALA A 213 -3.79 21.90 -8.49
C ALA A 213 -4.56 21.73 -7.19
N GLY A 214 -4.90 22.84 -6.55
CA GLY A 214 -5.56 22.87 -5.26
C GLY A 214 -4.72 22.32 -4.10
N PRO A 215 -5.29 22.26 -2.89
CA PRO A 215 -4.69 21.63 -1.73
C PRO A 215 -4.71 20.09 -1.88
N ALA A 216 -4.05 19.38 -0.96
CA ALA A 216 -4.30 17.96 -0.80
C ALA A 216 -5.75 17.74 -0.33
N PHE A 217 -6.49 16.86 -1.01
CA PHE A 217 -7.93 16.67 -0.78
C PHE A 217 -8.25 15.74 0.38
N SER A 218 -7.31 14.88 0.76
CA SER A 218 -7.47 13.97 1.89
C SER A 218 -6.09 13.66 2.47
N ARG A 219 -6.05 13.36 3.78
CA ARG A 219 -4.85 12.83 4.45
C ARG A 219 -4.81 11.32 4.26
N LEU A 220 -3.67 10.79 3.88
CA LEU A 220 -3.43 9.38 3.72
C LEU A 220 -2.29 8.93 4.62
N GLU A 221 -2.45 7.75 5.20
CA GLU A 221 -1.40 7.04 5.94
C GLU A 221 -1.13 5.73 5.23
N SER A 222 0.13 5.45 4.95
CA SER A 222 0.53 4.21 4.28
C SER A 222 1.33 3.32 5.21
N GLY A 223 0.98 2.03 5.23
CA GLY A 223 1.61 1.00 6.05
C GLY A 223 2.05 -0.20 5.22
N VAL A 224 2.90 -1.02 5.81
CA VAL A 224 3.23 -2.34 5.27
C VAL A 224 1.99 -3.22 5.36
N ALA A 225 1.53 -3.76 4.24
CA ALA A 225 0.39 -4.66 4.23
C ALA A 225 0.84 -6.12 4.37
N LEU A 226 0.14 -6.86 5.23
CA LEU A 226 0.36 -8.26 5.55
C LEU A 226 -0.94 -9.06 5.40
N ARG A 227 -0.83 -10.38 5.26
CA ARG A 227 -1.99 -11.25 5.44
C ARG A 227 -2.50 -11.17 6.87
N LYS A 228 -3.80 -11.39 7.06
CA LYS A 228 -4.35 -11.51 8.40
C LYS A 228 -3.87 -12.78 9.10
N GLY A 229 -3.74 -12.68 10.43
CA GLY A 229 -3.42 -13.82 11.27
C GLY A 229 -1.92 -14.08 11.44
N GLU A 230 -1.07 -13.09 11.13
CA GLU A 230 0.39 -13.14 11.27
C GLU A 230 0.88 -12.13 12.33
N PRO A 231 0.43 -12.24 13.61
CA PRO A 231 0.69 -11.23 14.63
C PRO A 231 2.18 -11.09 14.98
N GLU A 232 2.98 -12.14 14.90
CA GLU A 232 4.40 -12.12 15.19
C GLU A 232 5.17 -11.36 14.09
N LEU A 233 4.81 -11.59 12.82
CA LEU A 233 5.39 -10.84 11.70
C LEU A 233 5.02 -9.36 11.79
N LEU A 234 3.76 -9.06 12.07
CA LEU A 234 3.28 -7.68 12.26
C LEU A 234 4.02 -6.99 13.41
N ALA A 235 4.14 -7.64 14.56
CA ALA A 235 4.87 -7.10 15.71
C ALA A 235 6.36 -6.87 15.41
N ALA A 236 7.00 -7.79 14.68
CA ALA A 236 8.39 -7.64 14.27
C ALA A 236 8.60 -6.46 13.30
N ILE A 237 7.68 -6.27 12.34
CA ILE A 237 7.71 -5.14 11.40
C ILE A 237 7.48 -3.82 12.14
N ASN A 238 6.49 -3.73 13.04
CA ASN A 238 6.25 -2.54 13.84
C ASN A 238 7.47 -2.18 14.68
N LYS A 239 8.07 -3.17 15.36
CA LYS A 239 9.30 -2.96 16.13
C LYS A 239 10.45 -2.44 15.25
N ALA A 240 10.56 -2.93 14.01
CA ALA A 240 11.55 -2.43 13.06
C ALA A 240 11.28 -0.98 12.67
N ILE A 241 10.03 -0.63 12.35
CA ILE A 241 9.62 0.75 12.03
C ILE A 241 9.89 1.69 13.21
N ASP A 242 9.50 1.29 14.43
CA ASP A 242 9.73 2.08 15.65
C ASP A 242 11.22 2.36 15.88
N LYS A 243 12.06 1.34 15.69
CA LYS A 243 13.51 1.49 15.80
C LYS A 243 14.06 2.46 14.76
N LEU A 244 13.64 2.32 13.48
CA LEU A 244 14.07 3.21 12.39
C LEU A 244 13.58 4.65 12.58
N LYS A 245 12.41 4.85 13.21
CA LYS A 245 11.94 6.17 13.65
C LYS A 245 12.78 6.72 14.78
N ALA A 246 13.00 5.93 15.83
CA ALA A 246 13.69 6.36 17.04
C ALA A 246 15.16 6.74 16.80
N ASP A 247 15.88 6.02 15.93
CA ASP A 247 17.28 6.31 15.60
C ASP A 247 17.43 7.35 14.44
N GLY A 248 16.30 7.88 13.91
CA GLY A 248 16.25 8.88 12.86
C GLY A 248 16.58 8.33 11.45
N THR A 249 16.73 7.02 11.29
CA THR A 249 17.04 6.42 9.96
C THR A 249 15.88 6.63 8.99
N LEU A 250 14.63 6.47 9.45
CA LEU A 250 13.47 6.66 8.62
C LEU A 250 13.28 8.14 8.20
N ALA A 251 13.57 9.07 9.12
CA ALA A 251 13.54 10.51 8.82
C ALA A 251 14.59 10.88 7.75
N ARG A 252 15.84 10.40 7.89
CA ARG A 252 16.89 10.63 6.88
C ARG A 252 16.53 10.04 5.52
N LEU A 253 15.91 8.84 5.51
CA LEU A 253 15.44 8.23 4.28
C LEU A 253 14.33 9.06 3.64
N SER A 254 13.40 9.57 4.42
CA SER A 254 12.34 10.49 4.00
C SER A 254 12.91 11.77 3.39
N GLU A 255 13.83 12.43 4.08
CA GLU A 255 14.50 13.63 3.58
C GLU A 255 15.24 13.41 2.25
N LYS A 256 15.88 12.24 2.10
CA LYS A 256 16.58 11.86 0.87
C LYS A 256 15.65 11.86 -0.36
N TYR A 257 14.44 11.33 -0.22
CA TYR A 257 13.53 11.13 -1.35
C TYR A 257 12.49 12.24 -1.51
N PHE A 258 12.09 12.89 -0.42
CA PHE A 258 10.99 13.86 -0.41
C PHE A 258 11.43 15.28 -0.02
N GLY A 259 12.67 15.46 0.44
CA GLY A 259 13.18 16.75 0.94
C GLY A 259 12.57 17.18 2.28
N ALA A 260 11.80 16.30 2.94
CA ALA A 260 11.17 16.54 4.24
C ALA A 260 10.91 15.23 4.98
N ASP A 261 10.72 15.30 6.30
CA ASP A 261 10.26 14.16 7.10
C ASP A 261 8.75 14.00 6.97
N VAL A 262 8.30 13.04 6.17
CA VAL A 262 6.88 12.68 5.97
C VAL A 262 6.46 11.44 6.75
N THR A 263 7.22 11.06 7.77
CA THR A 263 7.01 9.86 8.57
C THR A 263 6.28 10.11 9.89
N LYS A 264 5.92 11.39 10.14
CA LYS A 264 5.24 11.88 11.36
C LYS A 264 3.90 12.49 11.04
#